data_7c96db66531e0f14c24c7110da080db4
#
_entry.id   7c96db66531e0f14c24c7110da080db4
#
_cell.length_a   1.000
_cell.length_b   1.000
_cell.length_c   1.000
_cell.angle_alpha   90.00
_cell.angle_beta   90.00
_cell.angle_gamma   90.00
#
_symmetry.space_group_name_H-M   'P 1'
#
loop_
_entity.id
_entity.type
_entity.pdbx_description
1 polymer ?
#
loop_
_entity_poly.entity_id
_entity_poly.type
_entity_poly.pdbx_seq_one_letter_code
_entity_poly.pdbx_strand_id
1 'polypeptide(L)'
;RYYMNLKKYQFVEDVVLVSDETTINSNYFDFYSDTGYAYLFGPSTITTETSKTYCEKGFYDTENKIGYALKKARIDYDNRIVEGDSLYFDNNSSFASATNNITVTDRINNSVVKGHYAEVFKEKDSLFITKRALAITVQEKDSVYIHADKIMVTGKTDNRIIKAYYNAKIFK
;
A
#
# COMPACT_ATOMS: atom_id res chain seq x y z
N ARG A 1 20.12 -13.64 16.95
CA ARG A 1 19.92 -14.68 18.00
C ARG A 1 18.94 -15.74 17.50
N TYR A 2 19.16 -16.99 17.86
CA TYR A 2 18.24 -18.08 17.55
C TYR A 2 17.65 -18.67 18.83
N TYR A 3 16.35 -18.82 18.87
CA TYR A 3 15.58 -19.39 19.97
C TYR A 3 15.01 -20.76 19.54
N MET A 4 15.71 -21.83 19.86
CA MET A 4 15.46 -23.19 19.37
C MET A 4 14.02 -23.69 19.65
N ASN A 5 13.54 -23.48 20.89
CA ASN A 5 12.19 -23.92 21.28
C ASN A 5 11.05 -23.19 20.53
N LEU A 6 11.33 -21.99 20.02
CA LEU A 6 10.38 -21.16 19.28
C LEU A 6 10.62 -21.20 17.78
N LYS A 7 11.66 -21.87 17.31
CA LYS A 7 12.17 -21.83 15.92
C LYS A 7 12.26 -20.41 15.38
N LYS A 8 12.66 -19.48 16.25
CA LYS A 8 12.66 -18.05 16.03
C LYS A 8 14.09 -17.53 15.85
N TYR A 9 14.31 -16.81 14.77
CA TYR A 9 15.49 -15.99 14.54
C TYR A 9 15.17 -14.54 14.86
N GLN A 10 15.97 -13.92 15.70
CA GLN A 10 15.89 -12.51 16.02
C GLN A 10 17.07 -11.78 15.39
N PHE A 11 16.78 -10.79 14.56
CA PHE A 11 17.76 -9.98 13.85
C PHE A 11 17.65 -8.52 14.32
N VAL A 12 18.79 -7.88 14.52
CA VAL A 12 18.90 -6.52 15.09
C VAL A 12 19.95 -5.75 14.31
N GLU A 13 19.65 -4.50 13.99
CA GLU A 13 20.49 -3.54 13.26
C GLU A 13 20.76 -3.92 11.79
N ASP A 14 20.31 -3.04 10.90
CA ASP A 14 20.57 -3.09 9.45
C ASP A 14 20.33 -4.46 8.81
N VAL A 15 19.21 -5.08 9.17
CA VAL A 15 18.87 -6.44 8.72
C VAL A 15 18.34 -6.44 7.31
N VAL A 16 18.87 -7.35 6.50
CA VAL A 16 18.42 -7.58 5.13
C VAL A 16 18.01 -9.05 4.98
N LEU A 17 16.75 -9.29 4.62
CA LEU A 17 16.25 -10.60 4.21
C LEU A 17 16.01 -10.57 2.70
N VAL A 18 16.62 -11.51 1.99
CA VAL A 18 16.49 -11.63 0.52
C VAL A 18 15.86 -12.97 0.18
N SER A 19 14.83 -12.95 -0.63
CA SER A 19 14.25 -14.09 -1.33
C SER A 19 14.23 -13.80 -2.84
N ASP A 20 13.85 -14.78 -3.67
CA ASP A 20 13.89 -14.63 -5.12
C ASP A 20 13.14 -13.42 -5.67
N GLU A 21 12.05 -13.02 -5.02
CA GLU A 21 11.16 -11.94 -5.49
C GLU A 21 11.04 -10.76 -4.52
N THR A 22 11.64 -10.87 -3.32
CA THR A 22 11.39 -9.89 -2.25
C THR A 22 12.67 -9.61 -1.47
N THR A 23 12.94 -8.34 -1.24
CA THR A 23 13.97 -7.88 -0.30
C THR A 23 13.32 -7.10 0.85
N ILE A 24 13.58 -7.50 2.08
CA ILE A 24 13.11 -6.82 3.28
C ILE A 24 14.31 -6.20 3.98
N ASN A 25 14.27 -4.88 4.20
CA ASN A 25 15.23 -4.17 5.04
C ASN A 25 14.51 -3.71 6.30
N SER A 26 15.10 -3.94 7.46
CA SER A 26 14.51 -3.57 8.74
C SER A 26 15.59 -3.33 9.80
N ASN A 27 15.31 -2.44 10.77
CA ASN A 27 16.20 -2.29 11.90
C ASN A 27 16.12 -3.47 12.86
N TYR A 28 14.96 -4.09 12.94
CA TYR A 28 14.73 -5.21 13.84
C TYR A 28 13.61 -6.08 13.27
N PHE A 29 13.84 -7.39 13.18
CA PHE A 29 12.74 -8.31 12.90
C PHE A 29 12.94 -9.69 13.54
N ASP A 30 11.81 -10.33 13.81
CA ASP A 30 11.69 -11.70 14.23
C ASP A 30 11.22 -12.55 13.06
N PHE A 31 11.94 -13.64 12.76
CA PHE A 31 11.57 -14.60 11.74
C PHE A 31 11.31 -15.97 12.36
N TYR A 32 10.19 -16.57 12.06
CA TYR A 32 9.80 -17.90 12.50
C TYR A 32 9.96 -18.89 11.35
N SER A 33 10.96 -19.78 11.46
CA SER A 33 11.36 -20.67 10.37
C SER A 33 10.41 -21.85 10.10
N ASP A 34 9.49 -22.13 11.02
CA ASP A 34 8.47 -23.16 10.84
C ASP A 34 7.20 -22.67 10.14
N THR A 35 6.96 -21.37 10.15
CA THR A 35 5.78 -20.76 9.54
C THR A 35 6.11 -19.81 8.38
N GLY A 36 7.37 -19.46 8.20
CA GLY A 36 7.78 -18.42 7.25
C GLY A 36 7.34 -17.00 7.64
N TYR A 37 6.97 -16.76 8.89
CA TYR A 37 6.45 -15.47 9.36
C TYR A 37 7.57 -14.52 9.75
N ALA A 38 7.54 -13.31 9.19
CA ALA A 38 8.43 -12.21 9.53
C ALA A 38 7.64 -11.08 10.20
N TYR A 39 8.04 -10.69 11.41
CA TYR A 39 7.49 -9.52 12.12
C TYR A 39 8.51 -8.40 12.13
N LEU A 40 8.13 -7.26 11.58
CA LEU A 40 9.00 -6.10 11.38
C LEU A 40 8.73 -5.05 12.46
N PHE A 41 9.81 -4.50 13.03
CA PHE A 41 9.76 -3.48 14.07
C PHE A 41 10.72 -2.33 13.75
N GLY A 42 10.21 -1.10 13.83
CA GLY A 42 10.94 0.09 13.43
C GLY A 42 10.88 0.32 11.92
N PRO A 43 11.60 1.33 11.41
CA PRO A 43 11.64 1.63 9.99
C PRO A 43 12.00 0.41 9.16
N SER A 44 11.09 0.01 8.29
CA SER A 44 11.24 -1.20 7.47
C SER A 44 10.77 -0.94 6.05
N THR A 45 11.41 -1.58 5.08
CA THR A 45 10.98 -1.58 3.69
C THR A 45 10.88 -3.00 3.14
N ILE A 46 9.83 -3.27 2.40
CA ILE A 46 9.64 -4.49 1.64
C ILE A 46 9.67 -4.09 0.16
N THR A 47 10.65 -4.57 -0.57
CA THR A 47 10.83 -4.27 -1.99
C THR A 47 10.58 -5.52 -2.81
N THR A 48 9.69 -5.42 -3.79
CA THR A 48 9.43 -6.43 -4.82
C THR A 48 9.81 -5.86 -6.19
N GLU A 49 9.72 -6.64 -7.25
CA GLU A 49 9.96 -6.16 -8.62
C GLU A 49 9.09 -4.94 -8.98
N THR A 50 7.83 -4.91 -8.51
CA THR A 50 6.83 -3.93 -8.94
C THR A 50 6.46 -2.89 -7.88
N SER A 51 6.93 -3.05 -6.64
CA SER A 51 6.52 -2.16 -5.55
C SER A 51 7.55 -2.03 -4.44
N LYS A 52 7.47 -0.92 -3.72
CA LYS A 52 8.23 -0.69 -2.49
C LYS A 52 7.26 -0.27 -1.39
N THR A 53 7.20 -1.07 -0.33
CA THR A 53 6.37 -0.81 0.85
C THR A 53 7.24 -0.33 2.00
N TYR A 54 6.84 0.74 2.66
CA TYR A 54 7.43 1.25 3.89
C TYR A 54 6.45 1.11 5.05
N CYS A 55 6.97 0.80 6.25
CA CYS A 55 6.21 0.84 7.50
C CYS A 55 7.13 0.99 8.72
N GLU A 56 6.55 1.37 9.86
CA GLU A 56 7.24 1.36 11.16
C GLU A 56 6.90 0.10 11.99
N LYS A 57 5.92 -0.67 11.56
CA LYS A 57 5.56 -1.98 12.07
C LYS A 57 4.95 -2.80 10.95
N GLY A 58 5.34 -4.05 10.82
CA GLY A 58 4.82 -4.88 9.74
C GLY A 58 4.83 -6.36 10.07
N PHE A 59 4.16 -7.09 9.21
CA PHE A 59 4.13 -8.55 9.16
C PHE A 59 4.21 -8.99 7.71
N TYR A 60 4.97 -10.02 7.43
CA TYR A 60 5.03 -10.66 6.13
C TYR A 60 5.08 -12.17 6.27
N ASP A 61 4.20 -12.84 5.56
CA ASP A 61 4.18 -14.28 5.37
C ASP A 61 4.94 -14.60 4.08
N THR A 62 6.12 -15.18 4.20
CA THR A 62 7.01 -15.46 3.05
C THR A 62 6.52 -16.61 2.19
N GLU A 63 5.72 -17.53 2.75
CA GLU A 63 5.17 -18.67 2.03
C GLU A 63 3.92 -18.26 1.23
N ASN A 64 2.99 -17.56 1.88
CA ASN A 64 1.74 -17.14 1.27
C ASN A 64 1.85 -15.77 0.56
N LYS A 65 2.99 -15.08 0.65
CA LYS A 65 3.27 -13.78 0.00
C LYS A 65 2.24 -12.69 0.35
N ILE A 66 1.72 -12.73 1.58
CA ILE A 66 0.79 -11.73 2.12
C ILE A 66 1.44 -10.92 3.24
N GLY A 67 1.00 -9.69 3.43
CA GLY A 67 1.57 -8.86 4.48
C GLY A 67 0.70 -7.69 4.91
N TYR A 68 1.12 -7.11 6.03
CA TYR A 68 0.55 -5.91 6.62
C TYR A 68 1.65 -4.90 6.90
N ALA A 69 1.42 -3.67 6.51
CA ALA A 69 2.22 -2.52 6.87
C ALA A 69 1.40 -1.60 7.75
N LEU A 70 1.91 -1.27 8.92
CA LEU A 70 1.25 -0.45 9.94
C LEU A 70 2.13 0.71 10.33
N LYS A 71 1.52 1.79 10.81
CA LYS A 71 2.17 3.05 11.21
C LYS A 71 2.96 3.67 10.06
N LYS A 72 2.48 4.78 9.57
CA LYS A 72 3.05 5.48 8.41
C LYS A 72 3.23 4.56 7.20
N ALA A 73 2.26 3.68 7.01
CA ALA A 73 2.31 2.71 5.94
C ALA A 73 2.19 3.40 4.58
N ARG A 74 3.08 3.03 3.67
CA ARG A 74 3.16 3.58 2.32
C ARG A 74 3.58 2.52 1.33
N ILE A 75 2.89 2.46 0.19
CA ILE A 75 3.28 1.64 -0.95
C ILE A 75 3.52 2.55 -2.14
N ASP A 76 4.70 2.44 -2.73
CA ASP A 76 5.03 3.01 -4.03
C ASP A 76 4.94 1.89 -5.07
N TYR A 77 4.04 2.03 -6.03
CA TYR A 77 3.94 1.10 -7.15
C TYR A 77 3.55 1.87 -8.42
N ASP A 78 4.19 1.51 -9.53
CA ASP A 78 4.03 2.25 -10.77
C ASP A 78 4.31 3.76 -10.52
N ASN A 79 3.44 4.64 -10.94
CA ASN A 79 3.52 6.09 -10.67
C ASN A 79 2.67 6.55 -9.47
N ARG A 80 2.15 5.62 -8.69
CA ARG A 80 1.25 5.88 -7.56
C ARG A 80 1.92 5.68 -6.22
N ILE A 81 1.49 6.50 -5.29
CA ILE A 81 1.81 6.36 -3.87
C ILE A 81 0.50 6.15 -3.13
N VAL A 82 0.41 5.08 -2.35
CA VAL A 82 -0.70 4.81 -1.45
C VAL A 82 -0.21 4.92 -0.01
N GLU A 83 -0.81 5.80 0.76
CA GLU A 83 -0.52 6.01 2.18
C GLU A 83 -1.77 5.76 3.01
N GLY A 84 -1.59 5.26 4.23
CA GLY A 84 -2.68 5.00 5.18
C GLY A 84 -2.17 4.54 6.53
N ASP A 85 -3.05 4.43 7.51
CA ASP A 85 -2.69 3.93 8.84
C ASP A 85 -2.35 2.44 8.81
N SER A 86 -3.03 1.68 7.95
CA SER A 86 -2.81 0.25 7.75
C SER A 86 -2.98 -0.11 6.28
N LEU A 87 -2.04 -0.85 5.76
CA LEU A 87 -2.06 -1.42 4.41
C LEU A 87 -1.97 -2.94 4.50
N TYR A 88 -2.83 -3.63 3.78
CA TYR A 88 -2.75 -5.06 3.52
C TYR A 88 -2.38 -5.28 2.06
N PHE A 89 -1.58 -6.27 1.77
CA PHE A 89 -1.24 -6.67 0.41
C PHE A 89 -1.16 -8.18 0.27
N ASP A 90 -1.62 -8.66 -0.86
CA ASP A 90 -1.54 -10.04 -1.30
C ASP A 90 -0.91 -10.06 -2.70
N ASN A 91 0.31 -10.53 -2.76
CA ASN A 91 1.07 -10.55 -4.01
C ASN A 91 0.61 -11.66 -4.96
N ASN A 92 -0.06 -12.72 -4.46
CA ASN A 92 -0.57 -13.79 -5.32
C ASN A 92 -1.80 -13.35 -6.11
N SER A 93 -2.69 -12.58 -5.48
CA SER A 93 -3.91 -12.07 -6.11
C SER A 93 -3.75 -10.66 -6.69
N SER A 94 -2.55 -10.07 -6.61
CA SER A 94 -2.30 -8.68 -7.02
C SER A 94 -3.29 -7.68 -6.38
N PHE A 95 -3.71 -7.98 -5.13
CA PHE A 95 -4.67 -7.20 -4.36
C PHE A 95 -3.98 -6.45 -3.23
N ALA A 96 -4.46 -5.24 -2.95
CA ALA A 96 -4.11 -4.52 -1.74
C ALA A 96 -5.33 -3.78 -1.20
N SER A 97 -5.36 -3.55 0.12
CA SER A 97 -6.34 -2.68 0.75
C SER A 97 -5.69 -1.74 1.76
N ALA A 98 -6.33 -0.61 1.99
CA ALA A 98 -5.87 0.39 2.94
C ALA A 98 -7.02 0.83 3.84
N THR A 99 -6.72 1.13 5.10
CA THR A 99 -7.68 1.61 6.07
C THR A 99 -7.17 2.83 6.80
N ASN A 100 -8.08 3.79 6.98
CA ASN A 100 -7.96 5.07 7.65
C ASN A 100 -6.88 6.00 7.07
N ASN A 101 -7.24 7.28 7.00
CA ASN A 101 -6.36 8.38 6.57
C ASN A 101 -5.67 8.11 5.22
N ILE A 102 -6.44 7.56 4.27
CA ILE A 102 -5.87 7.14 3.00
C ILE A 102 -5.65 8.34 2.10
N THR A 103 -4.48 8.37 1.48
CA THR A 103 -4.14 9.26 0.38
C THR A 103 -3.52 8.43 -0.74
N VAL A 104 -4.07 8.55 -1.93
CA VAL A 104 -3.50 7.99 -3.15
C VAL A 104 -3.09 9.14 -4.05
N THR A 105 -1.80 9.24 -4.32
CA THR A 105 -1.22 10.25 -5.20
C THR A 105 -0.82 9.62 -6.52
N ASP A 106 -1.35 10.14 -7.62
CA ASP A 106 -0.93 9.80 -8.99
C ASP A 106 -0.09 10.97 -9.54
N ARG A 107 1.20 10.73 -9.70
CA ARG A 107 2.16 11.78 -10.08
C ARG A 107 2.06 12.18 -11.55
N ILE A 108 1.69 11.25 -12.42
CA ILE A 108 1.60 11.51 -13.87
C ILE A 108 0.32 12.30 -14.16
N ASN A 109 -0.78 11.94 -13.51
CA ASN A 109 -2.08 12.56 -13.77
C ASN A 109 -2.38 13.76 -12.85
N ASN A 110 -1.41 14.19 -12.02
CA ASN A 110 -1.57 15.30 -11.08
C ASN A 110 -2.87 15.19 -10.27
N SER A 111 -3.15 13.99 -9.77
CA SER A 111 -4.37 13.72 -9.01
C SER A 111 -4.08 13.13 -7.64
N VAL A 112 -4.93 13.47 -6.69
CA VAL A 112 -4.91 12.94 -5.33
C VAL A 112 -6.31 12.45 -5.00
N VAL A 113 -6.43 11.21 -4.51
CA VAL A 113 -7.70 10.67 -4.02
C VAL A 113 -7.57 10.31 -2.55
N LYS A 114 -8.53 10.74 -1.73
CA LYS A 114 -8.54 10.55 -0.28
C LYS A 114 -9.80 9.82 0.18
N GLY A 115 -9.70 9.13 1.32
CA GLY A 115 -10.82 8.47 1.98
C GLY A 115 -10.38 7.68 3.20
N HIS A 116 -11.25 6.78 3.69
CA HIS A 116 -10.93 5.98 4.87
C HIS A 116 -10.93 4.47 4.64
N TYR A 117 -11.29 4.02 3.44
CA TYR A 117 -11.13 2.64 3.01
C TYR A 117 -10.85 2.60 1.50
N ALA A 118 -9.85 1.83 1.11
CA ALA A 118 -9.48 1.64 -0.29
C ALA A 118 -9.17 0.18 -0.61
N GLU A 119 -9.45 -0.21 -1.85
CA GLU A 119 -9.06 -1.48 -2.46
C GLU A 119 -8.37 -1.21 -3.78
N VAL A 120 -7.25 -1.88 -4.01
CA VAL A 120 -6.44 -1.80 -5.23
C VAL A 120 -6.38 -3.16 -5.87
N PHE A 121 -6.77 -3.23 -7.13
CA PHE A 121 -6.69 -4.42 -7.98
C PHE A 121 -5.66 -4.14 -9.08
N LYS A 122 -4.41 -4.54 -8.85
CA LYS A 122 -3.29 -4.19 -9.75
C LYS A 122 -3.49 -4.73 -11.17
N GLU A 123 -3.95 -5.97 -11.32
CA GLU A 123 -4.19 -6.57 -12.64
C GLU A 123 -5.28 -5.85 -13.46
N LYS A 124 -6.27 -5.27 -12.78
CA LYS A 124 -7.37 -4.52 -13.40
C LYS A 124 -7.07 -3.02 -13.50
N ASP A 125 -5.89 -2.61 -13.04
CA ASP A 125 -5.48 -1.21 -12.96
C ASP A 125 -6.59 -0.32 -12.37
N SER A 126 -7.22 -0.82 -11.31
CA SER A 126 -8.36 -0.19 -10.67
C SER A 126 -8.16 -0.01 -9.17
N LEU A 127 -8.65 1.12 -8.69
CA LEU A 127 -8.64 1.53 -7.29
C LEU A 127 -10.05 1.98 -6.92
N PHE A 128 -10.55 1.51 -5.78
CA PHE A 128 -11.79 2.01 -5.18
C PHE A 128 -11.48 2.70 -3.86
N ILE A 129 -12.07 3.86 -3.63
CA ILE A 129 -12.02 4.57 -2.34
C ILE A 129 -13.43 4.87 -1.87
N THR A 130 -13.69 4.64 -0.59
CA THR A 130 -14.96 4.88 0.09
C THR A 130 -14.74 5.57 1.44
N LYS A 131 -15.84 5.86 2.13
CA LYS A 131 -15.88 6.55 3.41
C LYS A 131 -15.26 7.95 3.30
N ARG A 132 -16.06 8.90 2.87
CA ARG A 132 -15.69 10.29 2.59
C ARG A 132 -14.70 10.42 1.44
N ALA A 133 -14.99 9.74 0.33
CA ALA A 133 -14.13 9.79 -0.84
C ALA A 133 -14.08 11.20 -1.45
N LEU A 134 -12.86 11.67 -1.69
CA LEU A 134 -12.56 12.96 -2.32
C LEU A 134 -11.47 12.76 -3.37
N ALA A 135 -11.76 13.13 -4.61
CA ALA A 135 -10.73 13.25 -5.64
C ALA A 135 -10.42 14.73 -5.91
N ILE A 136 -9.14 15.02 -6.08
CA ILE A 136 -8.62 16.34 -6.43
C ILE A 136 -7.79 16.16 -7.69
N THR A 137 -8.16 16.84 -8.75
CA THR A 137 -7.40 16.86 -10.02
C THR A 137 -6.95 18.29 -10.31
N VAL A 138 -5.68 18.46 -10.61
CA VAL A 138 -5.13 19.75 -11.03
C VAL A 138 -5.11 19.81 -12.56
N GLN A 139 -5.84 20.77 -13.13
CA GLN A 139 -5.88 21.04 -14.57
C GLN A 139 -5.40 22.47 -14.83
N GLU A 140 -4.25 22.61 -15.48
CA GLU A 140 -3.62 23.91 -15.76
C GLU A 140 -3.37 24.74 -14.49
N LYS A 141 -4.26 25.73 -14.21
CA LYS A 141 -4.18 26.60 -13.04
C LYS A 141 -5.28 26.35 -12.00
N ASP A 142 -6.23 25.48 -12.33
CA ASP A 142 -7.41 25.21 -11.51
C ASP A 142 -7.40 23.81 -10.90
N SER A 143 -8.00 23.68 -9.72
CA SER A 143 -8.24 22.38 -9.09
C SER A 143 -9.71 22.03 -9.13
N VAL A 144 -10.02 20.82 -9.55
CA VAL A 144 -11.38 20.26 -9.52
C VAL A 144 -11.46 19.27 -8.36
N TYR A 145 -12.48 19.45 -7.51
CA TYR A 145 -12.77 18.64 -6.34
C TYR A 145 -14.02 17.80 -6.59
N ILE A 146 -13.92 16.50 -6.42
CA ILE A 146 -15.04 15.57 -6.61
C ILE A 146 -15.26 14.82 -5.30
N HIS A 147 -16.39 15.05 -4.64
CA HIS A 147 -16.85 14.27 -3.50
C HIS A 147 -17.86 13.22 -3.93
N ALA A 148 -17.80 12.02 -3.33
CA ALA A 148 -18.80 10.97 -3.50
C ALA A 148 -18.75 9.97 -2.34
N ASP A 149 -19.74 9.10 -2.24
CA ASP A 149 -19.68 7.99 -1.28
C ASP A 149 -18.63 6.95 -1.70
N LYS A 150 -18.44 6.79 -3.02
CA LYS A 150 -17.45 5.90 -3.62
C LYS A 150 -16.81 6.57 -4.83
N ILE A 151 -15.48 6.54 -4.89
CA ILE A 151 -14.70 6.94 -6.05
C ILE A 151 -13.95 5.72 -6.60
N MET A 152 -14.01 5.51 -7.90
CA MET A 152 -13.22 4.53 -8.63
C MET A 152 -12.25 5.26 -9.55
N VAL A 153 -10.98 4.86 -9.51
CA VAL A 153 -9.96 5.28 -10.46
C VAL A 153 -9.56 4.06 -11.29
N THR A 154 -9.64 4.15 -12.60
CA THR A 154 -9.33 3.06 -13.51
C THR A 154 -8.68 3.59 -14.78
N GLY A 155 -8.20 2.68 -15.63
CA GLY A 155 -7.56 3.01 -16.90
C GLY A 155 -6.03 3.05 -16.81
N LYS A 156 -5.37 3.03 -17.96
CA LYS A 156 -3.91 3.01 -18.07
C LYS A 156 -3.30 4.31 -17.53
N THR A 157 -2.01 4.26 -17.24
CA THR A 157 -1.25 5.36 -16.61
C THR A 157 -1.41 6.71 -17.31
N ASP A 158 -1.48 6.72 -18.64
CA ASP A 158 -1.63 7.91 -19.48
C ASP A 158 -3.09 8.33 -19.74
N ASN A 159 -4.05 7.51 -19.32
CA ASN A 159 -5.47 7.75 -19.54
C ASN A 159 -6.32 7.27 -18.36
N ARG A 160 -6.18 7.94 -17.21
CA ARG A 160 -6.93 7.65 -16.00
C ARG A 160 -8.35 8.20 -16.08
N ILE A 161 -9.30 7.39 -15.65
CA ILE A 161 -10.70 7.75 -15.56
C ILE A 161 -11.09 7.73 -14.08
N ILE A 162 -11.61 8.86 -13.59
CA ILE A 162 -12.19 8.97 -12.25
C ILE A 162 -13.69 8.88 -12.38
N LYS A 163 -14.31 7.91 -11.71
CA LYS A 163 -15.77 7.73 -11.65
C LYS A 163 -16.23 7.93 -10.21
N ALA A 164 -17.20 8.81 -10.02
CA ALA A 164 -17.84 9.09 -8.74
C ALA A 164 -19.24 8.46 -8.69
N TYR A 165 -19.53 7.73 -7.61
CA TYR A 165 -20.78 7.02 -7.41
C TYR A 165 -21.45 7.46 -6.13
N TYR A 166 -22.74 7.70 -6.20
CA TYR A 166 -23.63 8.08 -5.10
C TYR A 166 -23.25 9.41 -4.45
N ASN A 167 -24.24 10.29 -4.34
CA ASN A 167 -24.11 11.62 -3.74
C ASN A 167 -22.92 12.43 -4.31
N ALA A 168 -22.62 12.27 -5.59
CA ALA A 168 -21.49 12.95 -6.22
C ALA A 168 -21.71 14.46 -6.32
N LYS A 169 -20.69 15.22 -5.90
CA LYS A 169 -20.64 16.69 -5.97
C LYS A 169 -19.31 17.13 -6.54
N ILE A 170 -19.36 18.08 -7.46
CA ILE A 170 -18.16 18.63 -8.11
C ILE A 170 -18.06 20.11 -7.77
N PHE A 171 -16.88 20.54 -7.40
CA PHE A 171 -16.54 21.94 -7.09
C PHE A 171 -15.28 22.35 -7.87
N LYS A 172 -15.26 23.59 -8.26
CA LYS A 172 -14.11 24.21 -8.92
C LYS A 172 -13.71 25.49 -8.18
#